data_7d7927ad0c4a37f207e9be9867a1a135
#
_entry.id   7d7927ad0c4a37f207e9be9867a1a135
#
_cell.length_a   1.000
_cell.length_b   1.000
_cell.length_c   1.000
_cell.angle_alpha   90.00
_cell.angle_beta   90.00
_cell.angle_gamma   90.00
#
_symmetry.space_group_name_H-M   'P 1'
#
loop_
_entity.id
_entity.type
_entity.pdbx_description
1 polymer ?
#
loop_
_entity_poly.entity_id
_entity_poly.type
_entity_poly.pdbx_seq_one_letter_code
_entity_poly.pdbx_strand_id
1 'polypeptide(L)'
;MQEIIAKLTAKDDEYACAIADKIISESQDTDEWYEYFDDFVSLLNHPKSLVRNRVLYILAANAQWDDENRFDAILNDYLAHVTDEKPITARQCIKALAQVGKAKQQYIPKIIDYLHSANLSKYKDSMHPLIEHDIAETVEALTL
;
A
#
# COMPACT_ATOMS: atom_id res chain seq x y z
N MET A 1 19.29 7.93 -0.29
CA MET A 1 18.55 7.13 -1.29
C MET A 1 18.79 5.67 -1.08
N GLN A 2 19.96 5.17 -1.47
CA GLN A 2 20.30 3.77 -1.19
C GLN A 2 20.26 3.46 0.29
N GLU A 3 20.54 4.47 1.11
CA GLU A 3 20.49 4.32 2.56
C GLU A 3 19.10 3.97 3.07
N ILE A 4 18.05 4.63 2.56
CA ILE A 4 16.69 4.33 3.00
C ILE A 4 16.23 2.97 2.50
N ILE A 5 16.62 2.60 1.28
CA ILE A 5 16.33 1.27 0.75
C ILE A 5 16.99 0.21 1.63
N ALA A 6 18.26 0.41 1.99
CA ALA A 6 18.98 -0.54 2.84
C ALA A 6 18.30 -0.70 4.21
N LYS A 7 17.81 0.39 4.78
CA LYS A 7 17.11 0.34 6.08
C LYS A 7 15.79 -0.42 5.98
N LEU A 8 15.03 -0.18 4.92
CA LEU A 8 13.73 -0.83 4.73
C LEU A 8 13.83 -2.29 4.36
N THR A 9 14.98 -2.72 3.81
CA THR A 9 15.22 -4.10 3.41
C THR A 9 16.18 -4.83 4.38
N ALA A 10 16.46 -4.25 5.54
CA ALA A 10 17.37 -4.84 6.53
C ALA A 10 16.86 -6.22 6.97
N LYS A 11 17.80 -7.11 7.28
CA LYS A 11 17.46 -8.47 7.70
C LYS A 11 16.72 -8.50 9.04
N ASP A 12 17.01 -7.54 9.91
CA ASP A 12 16.30 -7.40 11.18
C ASP A 12 14.94 -6.76 10.89
N ASP A 13 13.90 -7.59 10.86
CA ASP A 13 12.55 -7.13 10.53
C ASP A 13 12.00 -6.15 11.55
N GLU A 14 12.34 -6.32 12.82
CA GLU A 14 11.90 -5.38 13.86
C GLU A 14 12.47 -3.98 13.62
N TYR A 15 13.77 -3.91 13.30
CA TYR A 15 14.42 -2.65 12.95
C TYR A 15 13.78 -2.02 11.70
N ALA A 16 13.64 -2.81 10.63
CA ALA A 16 13.08 -2.30 9.38
C ALA A 16 11.63 -1.84 9.55
N CYS A 17 10.86 -2.56 10.35
CA CYS A 17 9.48 -2.17 10.66
C CYS A 17 9.44 -0.85 11.42
N ALA A 18 10.33 -0.64 12.38
CA ALA A 18 10.40 0.62 13.13
C ALA A 18 10.76 1.79 12.22
N ILE A 19 11.65 1.58 11.25
CA ILE A 19 11.99 2.60 10.26
C ILE A 19 10.77 2.94 9.42
N ALA A 20 10.05 1.93 8.93
CA ALA A 20 8.84 2.14 8.14
C ALA A 20 7.77 2.90 8.93
N ASP A 21 7.53 2.51 10.18
CA ASP A 21 6.54 3.16 11.03
C ASP A 21 6.88 4.64 11.24
N LYS A 22 8.16 4.96 11.41
CA LYS A 22 8.60 6.34 11.55
C LYS A 22 8.31 7.13 10.28
N ILE A 23 8.65 6.57 9.11
CA ILE A 23 8.39 7.23 7.82
C ILE A 23 6.89 7.46 7.63
N ILE A 24 6.07 6.44 7.91
CA ILE A 24 4.61 6.54 7.78
C ILE A 24 4.06 7.63 8.70
N SER A 25 4.50 7.64 9.95
CA SER A 25 4.04 8.63 10.93
C SER A 25 4.41 10.05 10.51
N GLU A 26 5.65 10.28 10.10
CA GLU A 26 6.11 11.59 9.65
C GLU A 26 5.41 12.03 8.37
N SER A 27 5.12 11.08 7.49
CA SER A 27 4.45 11.38 6.23
C SER A 27 2.98 11.79 6.40
N GLN A 28 2.35 11.52 7.55
CA GLN A 28 1.02 12.02 7.82
C GLN A 28 1.02 13.56 7.92
N ASP A 29 2.10 14.15 8.40
CA ASP A 29 2.17 15.58 8.73
C ASP A 29 3.07 16.40 7.83
N THR A 30 4.05 15.79 7.15
CA THR A 30 5.01 16.49 6.31
C THR A 30 5.26 15.75 5.01
N ASP A 31 5.76 16.51 4.01
CA ASP A 31 6.08 15.95 2.69
C ASP A 31 7.57 15.62 2.54
N GLU A 32 8.30 15.55 3.65
CA GLU A 32 9.75 15.35 3.60
C GLU A 32 10.16 14.06 2.92
N TRP A 33 9.33 13.02 3.03
CA TRP A 33 9.63 11.71 2.44
C TRP A 33 9.19 11.60 0.98
N TYR A 34 8.38 12.53 0.48
CA TYR A 34 7.86 12.44 -0.88
C TYR A 34 8.98 12.46 -1.93
N GLU A 35 10.09 13.14 -1.68
CA GLU A 35 11.22 13.17 -2.63
C GLU A 35 11.78 11.77 -2.90
N TYR A 36 11.54 10.82 -2.00
CA TYR A 36 11.99 9.44 -2.14
C TYR A 36 10.92 8.51 -2.71
N PHE A 37 9.85 9.09 -3.25
CA PHE A 37 8.70 8.31 -3.77
C PHE A 37 9.15 7.20 -4.73
N ASP A 38 10.02 7.53 -5.69
CA ASP A 38 10.48 6.54 -6.67
C ASP A 38 11.30 5.42 -6.03
N ASP A 39 12.02 5.71 -4.96
CA ASP A 39 12.76 4.69 -4.22
C ASP A 39 11.81 3.71 -3.54
N PHE A 40 10.73 4.23 -2.94
CA PHE A 40 9.71 3.37 -2.36
C PHE A 40 9.04 2.51 -3.43
N VAL A 41 8.74 3.10 -4.58
CA VAL A 41 8.16 2.37 -5.71
C VAL A 41 9.05 1.21 -6.14
N SER A 42 10.38 1.41 -6.10
CA SER A 42 11.31 0.35 -6.49
C SER A 42 11.21 -0.90 -5.61
N LEU A 43 10.63 -0.77 -4.42
CA LEU A 43 10.44 -1.88 -3.48
C LEU A 43 9.04 -2.49 -3.52
N LEU A 44 8.14 -1.95 -4.35
CA LEU A 44 6.74 -2.37 -4.38
C LEU A 44 6.59 -3.84 -4.76
N ASN A 45 7.47 -4.35 -5.61
CA ASN A 45 7.46 -5.75 -6.04
C ASN A 45 8.63 -6.55 -5.46
N HIS A 46 9.15 -6.12 -4.33
CA HIS A 46 10.26 -6.82 -3.67
C HIS A 46 9.86 -8.27 -3.34
N PRO A 47 10.79 -9.24 -3.47
CA PRO A 47 10.47 -10.65 -3.19
C PRO A 47 9.99 -10.92 -1.77
N LYS A 48 10.45 -10.15 -0.79
CA LYS A 48 10.08 -10.32 0.60
C LYS A 48 8.78 -9.58 0.89
N SER A 49 7.74 -10.32 1.32
CA SER A 49 6.42 -9.73 1.55
C SER A 49 6.42 -8.66 2.62
N LEU A 50 7.27 -8.80 3.65
CA LEU A 50 7.35 -7.79 4.71
C LEU A 50 7.84 -6.45 4.15
N VAL A 51 8.74 -6.46 3.15
CA VAL A 51 9.17 -5.23 2.49
C VAL A 51 8.00 -4.62 1.71
N ARG A 52 7.26 -5.45 0.97
CA ARG A 52 6.08 -4.98 0.23
C ARG A 52 5.06 -4.34 1.18
N ASN A 53 4.81 -4.98 2.33
CA ASN A 53 3.88 -4.43 3.33
C ASN A 53 4.30 -3.02 3.76
N ARG A 54 5.59 -2.82 4.02
CA ARG A 54 6.11 -1.54 4.47
C ARG A 54 5.86 -0.43 3.45
N VAL A 55 6.21 -0.69 2.18
CA VAL A 55 6.10 0.36 1.17
C VAL A 55 4.67 0.62 0.73
N LEU A 56 3.77 -0.34 0.83
CA LEU A 56 2.36 -0.10 0.57
C LEU A 56 1.82 1.02 1.47
N TYR A 57 2.14 0.99 2.75
CA TYR A 57 1.70 2.02 3.69
C TYR A 57 2.47 3.33 3.54
N ILE A 58 3.77 3.26 3.23
CA ILE A 58 4.56 4.48 3.00
C ILE A 58 4.01 5.23 1.78
N LEU A 59 3.76 4.53 0.69
CA LEU A 59 3.21 5.14 -0.52
C LEU A 59 1.82 5.70 -0.27
N ALA A 60 0.98 4.99 0.48
CA ALA A 60 -0.36 5.48 0.82
C ALA A 60 -0.29 6.78 1.62
N ALA A 61 0.63 6.87 2.60
CA ALA A 61 0.80 8.06 3.41
C ALA A 61 1.29 9.26 2.58
N ASN A 62 2.04 9.00 1.50
CA ASN A 62 2.56 10.04 0.64
C ASN A 62 1.64 10.40 -0.53
N ALA A 63 0.53 9.69 -0.71
CA ALA A 63 -0.43 10.02 -1.76
C ALA A 63 -0.96 11.45 -1.62
N GLN A 64 -1.14 11.93 -0.38
CA GLN A 64 -1.62 13.30 -0.13
C GLN A 64 -0.65 14.38 -0.61
N TRP A 65 0.63 14.04 -0.77
CA TRP A 65 1.67 14.99 -1.20
C TRP A 65 1.95 14.90 -2.69
N ASP A 66 1.24 14.02 -3.41
CA ASP A 66 1.53 13.66 -4.79
C ASP A 66 0.96 14.66 -5.79
N ASP A 67 1.37 15.92 -5.69
CA ASP A 67 0.93 16.98 -6.60
C ASP A 67 1.47 16.76 -8.02
N GLU A 68 2.55 15.98 -8.16
CA GLU A 68 3.14 15.67 -9.46
C GLU A 68 2.47 14.47 -10.14
N ASN A 69 1.47 13.86 -9.49
CA ASN A 69 0.73 12.70 -10.02
C ASN A 69 1.63 11.52 -10.38
N ARG A 70 2.67 11.30 -9.58
CA ARG A 70 3.53 10.13 -9.78
C ARG A 70 2.78 8.81 -9.53
N PHE A 71 1.74 8.85 -8.71
CA PHE A 71 0.92 7.68 -8.42
C PHE A 71 0.20 7.17 -9.67
N ASP A 72 -0.09 8.05 -10.64
CA ASP A 72 -0.76 7.62 -11.88
C ASP A 72 0.01 6.48 -12.55
N ALA A 73 1.33 6.58 -12.58
CA ALA A 73 2.18 5.60 -13.27
C ALA A 73 2.24 4.26 -12.55
N ILE A 74 1.98 4.23 -11.24
CA ILE A 74 2.15 3.01 -10.45
C ILE A 74 0.84 2.46 -9.89
N LEU A 75 -0.28 3.10 -10.20
CA LEU A 75 -1.56 2.69 -9.61
C LEU A 75 -1.93 1.25 -9.96
N ASN A 76 -1.73 0.83 -11.20
CA ASN A 76 -2.03 -0.55 -11.58
C ASN A 76 -1.14 -1.55 -10.85
N ASP A 77 0.14 -1.25 -10.70
CA ASP A 77 1.06 -2.12 -9.95
C ASP A 77 0.68 -2.16 -8.47
N TYR A 78 0.26 -1.03 -7.92
CA TYR A 78 -0.21 -0.97 -6.54
C TYR A 78 -1.45 -1.83 -6.34
N LEU A 79 -2.45 -1.67 -7.22
CA LEU A 79 -3.70 -2.41 -7.15
C LEU A 79 -3.50 -3.91 -7.31
N ALA A 80 -2.46 -4.33 -8.04
CA ALA A 80 -2.18 -5.76 -8.23
C ALA A 80 -1.94 -6.47 -6.89
N HIS A 81 -1.51 -5.75 -5.86
CA HIS A 81 -1.27 -6.33 -4.53
C HIS A 81 -2.57 -6.61 -3.76
N VAL A 82 -3.72 -6.19 -4.26
CA VAL A 82 -5.02 -6.59 -3.71
C VAL A 82 -5.16 -8.12 -3.75
N THR A 83 -4.55 -8.76 -4.74
CA THR A 83 -4.49 -10.22 -4.84
C THR A 83 -3.05 -10.71 -4.80
N ASP A 84 -2.24 -10.12 -3.92
CA ASP A 84 -0.86 -10.53 -3.70
C ASP A 84 -0.78 -12.03 -3.38
N GLU A 85 0.35 -12.66 -3.72
CA GLU A 85 0.55 -14.08 -3.40
C GLU A 85 0.48 -14.37 -1.91
N LYS A 86 0.79 -13.38 -1.06
CA LYS A 86 0.68 -13.50 0.40
C LYS A 86 -0.60 -12.85 0.87
N PRO A 87 -1.50 -13.61 1.51
CA PRO A 87 -2.80 -13.04 1.93
C PRO A 87 -2.68 -11.87 2.89
N ILE A 88 -1.66 -11.87 3.76
CA ILE A 88 -1.46 -10.73 4.68
C ILE A 88 -1.11 -9.47 3.89
N THR A 89 -0.26 -9.59 2.86
CA THR A 89 0.07 -8.43 2.01
C THR A 89 -1.17 -7.94 1.26
N ALA A 90 -1.99 -8.85 0.74
CA ALA A 90 -3.25 -8.48 0.10
C ALA A 90 -4.13 -7.65 1.05
N ARG A 91 -4.27 -8.11 2.30
CA ARG A 91 -5.06 -7.39 3.30
C ARG A 91 -4.48 -6.01 3.61
N GLN A 92 -3.15 -5.90 3.69
CA GLN A 92 -2.50 -4.62 3.93
C GLN A 92 -2.75 -3.65 2.77
N CYS A 93 -2.64 -4.14 1.53
CA CYS A 93 -2.91 -3.33 0.35
C CYS A 93 -4.34 -2.80 0.35
N ILE A 94 -5.31 -3.67 0.59
CA ILE A 94 -6.73 -3.30 0.60
C ILE A 94 -6.98 -2.20 1.63
N LYS A 95 -6.44 -2.35 2.84
CA LYS A 95 -6.61 -1.35 3.89
C LYS A 95 -5.95 -0.03 3.53
N ALA A 96 -4.73 -0.08 2.97
CA ALA A 96 -4.00 1.13 2.59
C ALA A 96 -4.70 1.91 1.49
N LEU A 97 -5.48 1.24 0.63
CA LEU A 97 -6.22 1.90 -0.45
C LEU A 97 -7.25 2.92 0.06
N ALA A 98 -7.73 2.78 1.30
CA ALA A 98 -8.62 3.79 1.88
C ALA A 98 -7.90 5.15 1.96
N GLN A 99 -6.64 5.16 2.39
CA GLN A 99 -5.86 6.39 2.46
C GLN A 99 -5.52 6.93 1.06
N VAL A 100 -5.14 6.05 0.14
CA VAL A 100 -4.86 6.45 -1.25
C VAL A 100 -6.08 7.12 -1.88
N GLY A 101 -7.25 6.49 -1.76
CA GLY A 101 -8.48 7.03 -2.35
C GLY A 101 -8.91 8.35 -1.74
N LYS A 102 -8.74 8.51 -0.41
CA LYS A 102 -9.07 9.79 0.24
C LYS A 102 -8.16 10.91 -0.22
N ALA A 103 -6.90 10.61 -0.47
CA ALA A 103 -5.94 11.60 -0.94
C ALA A 103 -6.10 11.90 -2.43
N LYS A 104 -6.44 10.90 -3.22
CA LYS A 104 -6.55 10.99 -4.68
C LYS A 104 -7.93 10.51 -5.11
N GLN A 105 -8.94 11.35 -4.90
CA GLN A 105 -10.35 10.95 -5.10
C GLN A 105 -10.67 10.53 -6.53
N GLN A 106 -9.89 11.00 -7.51
CA GLN A 106 -10.04 10.56 -8.89
C GLN A 106 -9.82 9.05 -9.07
N TYR A 107 -9.15 8.39 -8.12
CA TYR A 107 -8.91 6.94 -8.19
C TYR A 107 -10.05 6.11 -7.59
N ILE A 108 -10.98 6.73 -6.85
CA ILE A 108 -12.00 5.99 -6.11
C ILE A 108 -12.80 5.04 -6.99
N PRO A 109 -13.32 5.44 -8.16
CA PRO A 109 -14.08 4.49 -9.00
C PRO A 109 -13.25 3.27 -9.41
N LYS A 110 -12.00 3.50 -9.78
CA LYS A 110 -11.12 2.42 -10.21
C LYS A 110 -10.77 1.49 -9.05
N ILE A 111 -10.52 2.05 -7.86
CA ILE A 111 -10.23 1.26 -6.67
C ILE A 111 -11.42 0.36 -6.33
N ILE A 112 -12.62 0.93 -6.29
CA ILE A 112 -13.83 0.19 -5.94
C ILE A 112 -14.09 -0.93 -6.95
N ASP A 113 -13.98 -0.63 -8.24
CA ASP A 113 -14.17 -1.65 -9.29
C ASP A 113 -13.16 -2.79 -9.13
N TYR A 114 -11.90 -2.45 -8.85
CA TYR A 114 -10.86 -3.44 -8.68
C TYR A 114 -11.14 -4.34 -7.46
N LEU A 115 -11.54 -3.73 -6.35
CA LEU A 115 -11.86 -4.48 -5.13
C LEU A 115 -13.05 -5.43 -5.34
N HIS A 116 -14.10 -4.96 -6.03
CA HIS A 116 -15.28 -5.79 -6.28
C HIS A 116 -15.01 -6.95 -7.24
N SER A 117 -14.03 -6.81 -8.12
CA SER A 117 -13.70 -7.85 -9.12
C SER A 117 -12.54 -8.73 -8.68
N ALA A 118 -12.00 -8.55 -7.48
CA ALA A 118 -10.86 -9.32 -7.01
C ALA A 118 -11.18 -10.80 -6.91
N ASN A 119 -10.32 -11.64 -7.50
CA ASN A 119 -10.47 -13.08 -7.45
C ASN A 119 -9.67 -13.64 -6.27
N LEU A 120 -10.38 -14.15 -5.26
CA LEU A 120 -9.77 -14.63 -4.02
C LEU A 120 -9.52 -16.14 -4.01
N SER A 121 -9.73 -16.81 -5.15
CA SER A 121 -9.66 -18.28 -5.23
C SER A 121 -8.30 -18.87 -4.84
N LYS A 122 -7.23 -18.09 -4.98
CA LYS A 122 -5.88 -18.56 -4.62
C LYS A 122 -5.66 -18.68 -3.11
N TYR A 123 -6.53 -18.05 -2.29
CA TYR A 123 -6.37 -18.04 -0.85
C TYR A 123 -7.15 -19.17 -0.19
N LYS A 124 -6.69 -19.60 1.00
CA LYS A 124 -7.42 -20.59 1.81
C LYS A 124 -8.78 -20.05 2.18
N ASP A 125 -9.76 -20.95 2.30
CA ASP A 125 -11.14 -20.58 2.63
C ASP A 125 -11.23 -19.77 3.92
N SER A 126 -10.37 -20.05 4.91
CA SER A 126 -10.35 -19.31 6.17
C SER A 126 -9.95 -17.85 6.02
N MET A 127 -9.27 -17.50 4.93
CA MET A 127 -8.86 -16.11 4.67
C MET A 127 -9.93 -15.30 3.94
N HIS A 128 -10.86 -15.97 3.24
CA HIS A 128 -11.86 -15.27 2.42
C HIS A 128 -12.72 -14.30 3.24
N PRO A 129 -13.30 -14.70 4.38
CA PRO A 129 -14.11 -13.75 5.17
C PRO A 129 -13.32 -12.54 5.64
N LEU A 130 -12.04 -12.73 5.97
CA LEU A 130 -11.19 -11.64 6.45
C LEU A 130 -10.92 -10.63 5.32
N ILE A 131 -10.59 -11.12 4.13
CA ILE A 131 -10.32 -10.27 2.97
C ILE A 131 -11.60 -9.59 2.52
N GLU A 132 -12.72 -10.32 2.46
CA GLU A 132 -14.01 -9.75 2.10
C GLU A 132 -14.43 -8.63 3.05
N HIS A 133 -14.16 -8.81 4.35
CA HIS A 133 -14.41 -7.77 5.35
C HIS A 133 -13.54 -6.55 5.10
N ASP A 134 -12.25 -6.74 4.82
CA ASP A 134 -11.34 -5.64 4.52
C ASP A 134 -11.81 -4.85 3.29
N ILE A 135 -12.25 -5.57 2.24
CA ILE A 135 -12.79 -4.94 1.03
C ILE A 135 -14.03 -4.11 1.37
N ALA A 136 -14.96 -4.68 2.13
CA ALA A 136 -16.20 -3.98 2.50
C ALA A 136 -15.90 -2.71 3.30
N GLU A 137 -14.99 -2.78 4.24
CA GLU A 137 -14.62 -1.61 5.05
C GLU A 137 -13.97 -0.51 4.20
N THR A 138 -13.07 -0.90 3.28
CA THR A 138 -12.41 0.07 2.41
C THR A 138 -13.41 0.72 1.46
N VAL A 139 -14.29 -0.07 0.84
CA VAL A 139 -15.34 0.47 -0.04
C VAL A 139 -16.23 1.44 0.73
N GLU A 140 -16.65 1.07 1.94
CA GLU A 140 -17.46 1.95 2.79
C GLU A 140 -16.73 3.27 3.08
N ALA A 141 -15.46 3.20 3.44
CA ALA A 141 -14.65 4.39 3.73
C ALA A 141 -14.54 5.32 2.53
N LEU A 142 -14.53 4.78 1.31
CA LEU A 142 -14.37 5.56 0.08
C LEU A 142 -15.70 6.06 -0.50
N THR A 143 -16.83 5.56 -0.01
CA THR A 143 -18.16 5.97 -0.50
C THR A 143 -18.87 6.97 0.40
N LEU A 144 -18.26 7.35 1.53
CA LEU A 144 -18.82 8.35 2.45
C LEU A 144 -18.60 9.82 1.96
#